data_b55e6a831fb6a72cd643e5f428ce588c
#
_entry.id   b55e6a831fb6a72cd643e5f428ce588c
#
_cell.length_a   1.000
_cell.length_b   1.000
_cell.length_c   1.000
_cell.angle_alpha   90.00
_cell.angle_beta   90.00
_cell.angle_gamma   90.00
#
_symmetry.space_group_name_H-M   'P 1'
#
loop_
_entity.id
_entity.type
_entity.pdbx_description
1 polymer ?
#
loop_
_entity_poly.entity_id
_entity_poly.type
_entity_poly.pdbx_seq_one_letter_code
_entity_poly.pdbx_strand_id
1 'polypeptide(L)'
;SGGWGLAPIAQPGRAKSGHHHLLINRDLPLNFKQALPFNDQYIHFGKGQMETVLTLPPGTYTLRMLLADQQHLPHFVYSKPATITVTKKNATDPKTLSVPGVSMALEGPVVKTPFRVQFHASALNVAHLAQRLPDTGHFRLTVTPASGAPAVMEFVEGQTEVWLAPPAGSYTLKLELLDNVKAGQPLAAAATASVRVE
;
A
#
# COMPACT_ATOMS: atom_id res chain seq x y z
N SER A 1 6.50 -0.25 -0.23
CA SER A 1 7.10 0.66 -1.25
C SER A 1 8.54 1.07 -0.92
N GLY A 2 9.18 0.52 0.13
CA GLY A 2 10.58 0.79 0.44
C GLY A 2 10.90 2.27 0.67
N GLY A 3 10.03 3.01 1.35
CA GLY A 3 10.16 4.45 1.57
C GLY A 3 9.73 5.33 0.39
N TRP A 4 9.15 4.75 -0.66
CA TRP A 4 8.52 5.48 -1.76
C TRP A 4 7.04 5.73 -1.46
N GLY A 5 6.52 6.89 -1.89
CA GLY A 5 5.10 7.23 -1.79
C GLY A 5 4.28 6.75 -2.99
N LEU A 6 3.00 6.52 -2.79
CA LEU A 6 2.07 6.29 -3.89
C LEU A 6 1.62 7.63 -4.49
N ALA A 7 1.61 7.69 -5.82
CA ALA A 7 1.20 8.87 -6.57
C ALA A 7 0.31 8.46 -7.76
N PRO A 8 -1.00 8.74 -7.70
CA PRO A 8 -1.90 8.62 -8.83
C PRO A 8 -1.42 9.41 -10.05
N ILE A 9 -1.69 8.89 -11.25
CA ILE A 9 -1.23 9.50 -12.52
C ILE A 9 -1.95 10.81 -12.87
N ALA A 10 -3.10 11.08 -12.25
CA ALA A 10 -3.92 12.26 -12.55
C ALA A 10 -3.27 13.60 -12.17
N GLN A 11 -2.16 13.57 -11.45
CA GLN A 11 -1.46 14.75 -10.94
C GLN A 11 0.05 14.59 -11.17
N PRO A 12 0.82 15.67 -11.25
CA PRO A 12 2.28 15.59 -11.36
C PRO A 12 2.89 14.75 -10.24
N GLY A 13 3.82 13.89 -10.58
CA GLY A 13 4.56 13.09 -9.62
C GLY A 13 5.50 13.92 -8.76
N ARG A 14 5.83 13.36 -7.60
CA ARG A 14 6.85 13.90 -6.70
C ARG A 14 8.10 13.02 -6.72
N ALA A 15 9.21 13.56 -6.25
CA ALA A 15 10.41 12.76 -6.05
C ALA A 15 10.11 11.56 -5.13
N LYS A 16 10.66 10.39 -5.44
CA LYS A 16 10.41 9.13 -4.73
C LYS A 16 8.92 8.78 -4.61
N SER A 17 8.16 8.99 -5.68
CA SER A 17 6.77 8.57 -5.76
C SER A 17 6.48 7.87 -7.08
N GLY A 18 5.40 7.09 -7.11
CA GLY A 18 4.96 6.38 -8.29
C GLY A 18 3.68 5.58 -8.04
N HIS A 19 3.23 4.87 -9.04
CA HIS A 19 2.08 3.99 -8.95
C HIS A 19 2.48 2.55 -9.26
N HIS A 20 1.71 1.61 -8.74
CA HIS A 20 2.00 0.19 -8.90
C HIS A 20 1.62 -0.33 -10.30
N HIS A 21 2.43 -1.25 -10.79
CA HIS A 21 2.10 -2.18 -11.85
C HIS A 21 2.24 -3.62 -11.33
N LEU A 22 1.32 -4.48 -11.69
CA LEU A 22 1.40 -5.93 -11.43
C LEU A 22 1.75 -6.64 -12.74
N LEU A 23 2.89 -7.31 -12.74
CA LEU A 23 3.37 -8.15 -13.83
C LEU A 23 2.89 -9.58 -13.60
N ILE A 24 2.20 -10.16 -14.59
CA ILE A 24 1.69 -11.55 -14.57
C ILE A 24 2.45 -12.36 -15.61
N ASN A 25 3.20 -13.38 -15.16
CA ASN A 25 4.06 -14.21 -16.00
C ASN A 25 5.06 -13.37 -16.85
N ARG A 26 5.55 -12.28 -16.26
CA ARG A 26 6.55 -11.41 -16.87
C ARG A 26 7.69 -11.15 -15.91
N ASP A 27 8.89 -11.13 -16.46
CA ASP A 27 10.07 -10.64 -15.76
C ASP A 27 10.11 -9.11 -15.73
N LEU A 28 11.01 -8.58 -14.92
CA LEU A 28 11.29 -7.15 -14.92
C LEU A 28 11.75 -6.71 -16.34
N PRO A 29 11.40 -5.48 -16.78
CA PRO A 29 11.86 -4.98 -18.06
C PRO A 29 13.38 -4.92 -18.11
N LEU A 30 13.97 -5.31 -19.23
CA LEU A 30 15.41 -5.20 -19.45
C LEU A 30 15.88 -3.74 -19.56
N ASN A 31 14.96 -2.85 -19.94
CA ASN A 31 15.24 -1.43 -20.12
C ASN A 31 14.28 -0.59 -19.27
N PHE A 32 14.78 -0.04 -18.17
CA PHE A 32 14.05 0.86 -17.28
C PHE A 32 13.87 2.29 -17.83
N LYS A 33 14.28 2.55 -19.05
CA LYS A 33 14.07 3.83 -19.74
C LYS A 33 12.92 3.77 -20.77
N GLN A 34 12.19 2.66 -20.82
CA GLN A 34 11.01 2.49 -21.67
C GLN A 34 9.77 2.34 -20.82
N ALA A 35 8.68 2.98 -21.25
CA ALA A 35 7.39 2.88 -20.58
C ALA A 35 6.88 1.43 -20.59
N LEU A 36 6.27 1.04 -19.47
CA LEU A 36 5.62 -0.27 -19.35
C LEU A 36 4.43 -0.36 -20.31
N PRO A 37 4.20 -1.52 -20.96
CA PRO A 37 3.06 -1.71 -21.84
C PRO A 37 1.74 -1.77 -21.04
N PHE A 38 0.63 -1.53 -21.74
CA PHE A 38 -0.73 -1.68 -21.24
C PHE A 38 -1.37 -2.92 -21.84
N ASN A 39 -1.47 -4.01 -21.07
CA ASN A 39 -2.16 -5.23 -21.44
C ASN A 39 -2.44 -6.11 -20.21
N ASP A 40 -3.09 -7.25 -20.39
CA ASP A 40 -3.50 -8.15 -19.31
C ASP A 40 -2.34 -8.73 -18.48
N GLN A 41 -1.11 -8.61 -18.93
CA GLN A 41 0.09 -9.06 -18.23
C GLN A 41 0.81 -7.93 -17.46
N TYR A 42 0.34 -6.67 -17.63
CA TYR A 42 0.87 -5.48 -16.98
C TYR A 42 -0.29 -4.64 -16.42
N ILE A 43 -0.86 -5.09 -15.29
CA ILE A 43 -2.02 -4.41 -14.68
C ILE A 43 -1.55 -3.13 -14.01
N HIS A 44 -2.27 -2.05 -14.28
CA HIS A 44 -1.93 -0.68 -13.90
C HIS A 44 -2.81 -0.18 -12.76
N PHE A 45 -2.22 0.42 -11.72
CA PHE A 45 -2.88 0.95 -10.53
C PHE A 45 -2.78 2.49 -10.44
N GLY A 46 -3.21 3.16 -11.50
CA GLY A 46 -3.02 4.61 -11.69
C GLY A 46 -3.82 5.53 -10.77
N LYS A 47 -4.62 5.02 -9.85
CA LYS A 47 -5.37 5.82 -8.87
C LYS A 47 -4.76 5.78 -7.46
N GLY A 48 -3.67 5.03 -7.25
CA GLY A 48 -3.09 4.81 -5.93
C GLY A 48 -3.67 3.60 -5.18
N GLN A 49 -4.26 2.65 -5.92
CA GLN A 49 -4.77 1.40 -5.36
C GLN A 49 -3.65 0.57 -4.75
N MET A 50 -3.96 -0.15 -3.68
CA MET A 50 -3.03 -1.05 -3.00
C MET A 50 -3.40 -2.53 -3.16
N GLU A 51 -4.54 -2.83 -3.81
CA GLU A 51 -5.01 -4.19 -4.04
C GLU A 51 -5.69 -4.35 -5.40
N THR A 52 -5.85 -5.59 -5.82
CA THR A 52 -6.68 -5.97 -6.96
C THR A 52 -7.25 -7.36 -6.77
N VAL A 53 -8.39 -7.62 -7.39
CA VAL A 53 -8.96 -8.96 -7.53
C VAL A 53 -8.65 -9.48 -8.93
N LEU A 54 -7.90 -10.57 -9.00
CA LEU A 54 -7.56 -11.21 -10.27
C LEU A 54 -8.58 -12.28 -10.63
N THR A 55 -9.03 -12.28 -11.89
CA THR A 55 -9.86 -13.35 -12.47
C THR A 55 -9.03 -14.09 -13.51
N LEU A 56 -8.34 -15.13 -13.05
CA LEU A 56 -7.43 -15.92 -13.88
C LEU A 56 -8.00 -17.34 -14.10
N PRO A 57 -7.82 -17.94 -15.28
CA PRO A 57 -8.09 -19.36 -15.52
C PRO A 57 -7.27 -20.25 -14.56
N PRO A 58 -7.67 -21.53 -14.36
CA PRO A 58 -6.81 -22.48 -13.66
C PRO A 58 -5.42 -22.58 -14.31
N GLY A 59 -4.38 -22.51 -13.48
CA GLY A 59 -2.99 -22.49 -13.93
C GLY A 59 -2.04 -21.97 -12.85
N THR A 60 -0.77 -21.99 -13.15
CA THR A 60 0.29 -21.44 -12.28
C THR A 60 0.79 -20.12 -12.83
N TYR A 61 0.87 -19.10 -11.98
CA TYR A 61 1.22 -17.75 -12.35
C TYR A 61 2.34 -17.22 -11.46
N THR A 62 3.27 -16.52 -12.08
CA THR A 62 4.27 -15.71 -11.36
C THR A 62 3.81 -14.26 -11.34
N LEU A 63 3.69 -13.69 -10.16
CA LEU A 63 3.28 -12.30 -9.92
C LEU A 63 4.46 -11.49 -9.42
N ARG A 64 4.58 -10.26 -9.91
CA ARG A 64 5.60 -9.30 -9.43
C ARG A 64 5.05 -7.89 -9.46
N MET A 65 5.26 -7.15 -8.36
CA MET A 65 4.93 -5.72 -8.31
C MET A 65 6.13 -4.89 -8.76
N LEU A 66 5.86 -3.82 -9.47
CA LEU A 66 6.83 -2.83 -9.93
C LEU A 66 6.22 -1.44 -9.77
N LEU A 67 7.00 -0.48 -9.29
CA LEU A 67 6.60 0.92 -9.20
C LEU A 67 7.06 1.67 -10.45
N ALA A 68 6.21 2.54 -11.00
CA ALA A 68 6.53 3.38 -12.14
C ALA A 68 6.09 4.83 -11.93
N ASP A 69 6.73 5.76 -12.64
CA ASP A 69 6.37 7.18 -12.63
C ASP A 69 5.11 7.47 -13.48
N GLN A 70 4.72 8.75 -13.59
CA GLN A 70 3.55 9.19 -14.36
C GLN A 70 3.64 8.92 -15.87
N GLN A 71 4.84 8.75 -16.40
CA GLN A 71 5.11 8.35 -17.78
C GLN A 71 5.22 6.83 -17.96
N HIS A 72 4.92 6.06 -16.88
CA HIS A 72 5.05 4.61 -16.81
C HIS A 72 6.50 4.10 -16.96
N LEU A 73 7.47 4.97 -16.69
CA LEU A 73 8.87 4.57 -16.64
C LEU A 73 9.13 3.84 -15.31
N PRO A 74 9.65 2.61 -15.37
CA PRO A 74 9.86 1.81 -14.16
C PRO A 74 10.90 2.43 -13.23
N HIS A 75 10.64 2.37 -11.94
CA HIS A 75 11.63 2.60 -10.89
C HIS A 75 12.32 1.29 -10.48
N PHE A 76 13.52 1.39 -9.88
CA PHE A 76 14.19 0.24 -9.26
C PHE A 76 13.55 -0.11 -7.90
N VAL A 77 12.20 -0.13 -7.88
CA VAL A 77 11.36 -0.45 -6.72
C VAL A 77 10.38 -1.55 -7.13
N TYR A 78 10.70 -2.79 -6.78
CA TYR A 78 9.92 -3.96 -7.18
C TYR A 78 9.96 -5.05 -6.12
N SER A 79 8.98 -5.94 -6.16
CA SER A 79 8.90 -7.09 -5.26
C SER A 79 9.75 -8.26 -5.75
N LYS A 80 10.04 -9.20 -4.84
CA LYS A 80 10.38 -10.57 -5.24
C LYS A 80 9.19 -11.16 -6.00
N PRO A 81 9.41 -12.13 -6.91
CA PRO A 81 8.32 -12.85 -7.54
C PRO A 81 7.57 -13.69 -6.52
N ALA A 82 6.24 -13.77 -6.67
CA ALA A 82 5.38 -14.66 -5.91
C ALA A 82 4.70 -15.62 -6.89
N THR A 83 4.76 -16.92 -6.64
CA THR A 83 4.07 -17.93 -7.45
C THR A 83 2.74 -18.30 -6.80
N ILE A 84 1.67 -18.25 -7.58
CA ILE A 84 0.32 -18.68 -7.16
C ILE A 84 -0.18 -19.78 -8.09
N THR A 85 -1.05 -20.65 -7.58
CA THR A 85 -1.75 -21.66 -8.37
C THR A 85 -3.24 -21.45 -8.22
N VAL A 86 -3.91 -21.19 -9.34
CA VAL A 86 -5.37 -21.13 -9.44
C VAL A 86 -5.86 -22.53 -9.79
N THR A 87 -6.62 -23.15 -8.88
CA THR A 87 -7.08 -24.55 -9.05
C THR A 87 -8.45 -24.64 -9.69
N LYS A 88 -9.31 -23.65 -9.44
CA LYS A 88 -10.68 -23.59 -9.97
C LYS A 88 -11.21 -22.16 -9.97
N LYS A 89 -12.24 -21.91 -10.76
CA LYS A 89 -12.96 -20.64 -10.73
C LYS A 89 -13.67 -20.47 -9.38
N ASN A 90 -13.52 -19.31 -8.77
CA ASN A 90 -14.33 -18.92 -7.60
C ASN A 90 -15.73 -18.50 -8.09
N ALA A 91 -16.77 -18.93 -7.38
CA ALA A 91 -18.16 -18.53 -7.65
C ALA A 91 -18.50 -17.15 -7.06
N THR A 92 -17.67 -16.62 -6.14
CA THR A 92 -17.87 -15.32 -5.51
C THR A 92 -17.72 -14.18 -6.52
N ASP A 93 -18.64 -13.24 -6.52
CA ASP A 93 -18.53 -12.03 -7.33
C ASP A 93 -17.25 -11.26 -6.94
N PRO A 94 -16.30 -11.00 -7.86
CA PRO A 94 -15.09 -10.25 -7.59
C PRO A 94 -15.33 -8.89 -6.91
N LYS A 95 -16.44 -8.22 -7.19
CA LYS A 95 -16.81 -6.93 -6.60
C LYS A 95 -17.08 -6.99 -5.10
N THR A 96 -17.41 -8.18 -4.57
CA THR A 96 -17.66 -8.36 -3.13
C THR A 96 -16.40 -8.71 -2.34
N LEU A 97 -15.29 -8.96 -3.01
CA LEU A 97 -14.02 -9.35 -2.39
C LEU A 97 -13.17 -8.15 -1.93
N SER A 98 -13.52 -6.95 -2.39
CA SER A 98 -12.83 -5.72 -2.02
C SER A 98 -13.86 -4.73 -1.47
N VAL A 99 -13.75 -4.42 -0.18
CA VAL A 99 -14.61 -3.46 0.52
C VAL A 99 -13.76 -2.37 1.18
N PRO A 100 -14.26 -1.12 1.29
CA PRO A 100 -13.50 -0.04 1.91
C PRO A 100 -13.03 -0.40 3.31
N GLY A 101 -11.72 -0.31 3.54
CA GLY A 101 -11.13 -0.67 4.81
C GLY A 101 -9.67 -0.24 4.94
N VAL A 102 -9.20 -0.21 6.19
CA VAL A 102 -7.81 0.06 6.55
C VAL A 102 -7.30 -1.10 7.38
N SER A 103 -6.09 -1.54 7.14
CA SER A 103 -5.41 -2.55 7.94
C SER A 103 -3.92 -2.27 8.08
N MET A 104 -3.28 -2.87 9.07
CA MET A 104 -1.84 -2.81 9.24
C MET A 104 -1.26 -4.21 9.46
N ALA A 105 -0.02 -4.41 9.03
CA ALA A 105 0.73 -5.64 9.26
C ALA A 105 1.97 -5.36 10.10
N LEU A 106 2.20 -6.22 11.07
CA LEU A 106 3.35 -6.26 11.98
C LEU A 106 4.00 -7.66 11.89
N GLU A 107 5.25 -7.76 12.28
CA GLU A 107 5.95 -9.07 12.35
C GLU A 107 5.35 -10.01 13.41
N GLY A 108 4.68 -9.43 14.42
CA GLY A 108 3.98 -10.17 15.48
C GLY A 108 3.52 -9.24 16.59
N PRO A 109 2.86 -9.79 17.64
CA PRO A 109 2.44 -9.00 18.80
C PRO A 109 3.61 -8.63 19.73
N VAL A 110 4.76 -9.29 19.60
CA VAL A 110 6.01 -8.97 20.30
C VAL A 110 7.07 -8.71 19.25
N VAL A 111 7.75 -7.59 19.35
CA VAL A 111 8.74 -7.13 18.36
C VAL A 111 9.99 -6.58 19.05
N LYS A 112 11.10 -6.57 18.31
CA LYS A 112 12.34 -5.86 18.69
C LYS A 112 12.49 -4.61 17.85
N THR A 113 13.13 -3.58 18.41
CA THR A 113 13.40 -2.33 17.69
C THR A 113 14.66 -2.44 16.81
N PRO A 114 14.67 -1.81 15.61
CA PRO A 114 13.51 -1.17 14.95
C PRO A 114 12.58 -2.22 14.33
N PHE A 115 11.28 -1.97 14.33
CA PHE A 115 10.30 -2.84 13.67
C PHE A 115 9.49 -2.08 12.62
N ARG A 116 9.00 -2.81 11.62
CA ARG A 116 8.23 -2.25 10.52
C ARG A 116 6.73 -2.38 10.77
N VAL A 117 6.01 -1.29 10.50
CA VAL A 117 4.55 -1.28 10.38
C VAL A 117 4.21 -1.02 8.92
N GLN A 118 3.53 -1.95 8.28
CA GLN A 118 3.03 -1.80 6.91
C GLN A 118 1.57 -1.41 6.92
N PHE A 119 1.18 -0.47 6.07
CA PHE A 119 -0.17 0.05 5.94
C PHE A 119 -0.84 -0.50 4.69
N HIS A 120 -2.14 -0.72 4.77
CA HIS A 120 -2.94 -1.17 3.65
C HIS A 120 -4.31 -0.48 3.64
N ALA A 121 -4.78 -0.14 2.45
CA ALA A 121 -6.13 0.37 2.19
C ALA A 121 -6.80 -0.50 1.13
N SER A 122 -7.96 -1.07 1.49
CA SER A 122 -8.80 -1.88 0.61
C SER A 122 -9.87 -1.01 -0.03
N ALA A 123 -10.12 -1.16 -1.33
CA ALA A 123 -11.10 -0.42 -2.13
C ALA A 123 -11.00 1.11 -2.01
N LEU A 124 -9.87 1.63 -1.55
CA LEU A 124 -9.56 3.05 -1.38
C LEU A 124 -8.19 3.33 -2.01
N ASN A 125 -7.92 4.60 -2.29
CA ASN A 125 -6.69 5.04 -2.93
C ASN A 125 -5.79 5.77 -1.94
N VAL A 126 -4.49 5.62 -2.12
CA VAL A 126 -3.47 6.29 -1.30
C VAL A 126 -2.67 7.25 -2.17
N ALA A 127 -2.49 8.46 -1.67
CA ALA A 127 -1.72 9.49 -2.35
C ALA A 127 -1.12 10.49 -1.37
N HIS A 128 -0.22 11.35 -1.87
CA HIS A 128 0.22 12.50 -1.10
C HIS A 128 -0.94 13.51 -0.86
N LEU A 129 -0.87 14.25 0.24
CA LEU A 129 -1.94 15.13 0.72
C LEU A 129 -2.44 16.16 -0.32
N ALA A 130 -1.56 16.64 -1.20
CA ALA A 130 -1.95 17.61 -2.23
C ALA A 130 -2.82 17.02 -3.35
N GLN A 131 -2.91 15.69 -3.48
CA GLN A 131 -3.80 15.02 -4.43
C GLN A 131 -5.21 14.90 -3.88
N ARG A 132 -6.07 15.86 -4.25
CA ARG A 132 -7.46 15.95 -3.81
C ARG A 132 -8.38 15.24 -4.80
N LEU A 133 -8.39 13.91 -4.73
CA LEU A 133 -9.24 13.05 -5.58
C LEU A 133 -10.26 12.32 -4.70
N PRO A 134 -11.45 11.97 -5.23
CA PRO A 134 -12.43 11.16 -4.50
C PRO A 134 -11.81 9.83 -4.02
N ASP A 135 -12.28 9.33 -2.88
CA ASP A 135 -11.85 8.05 -2.28
C ASP A 135 -10.33 7.90 -2.12
N THR A 136 -9.64 9.04 -1.98
CA THR A 136 -8.18 9.10 -1.92
C THR A 136 -7.73 9.79 -0.63
N GLY A 137 -6.80 9.17 0.07
CA GLY A 137 -6.32 9.65 1.35
C GLY A 137 -4.83 9.42 1.57
N HIS A 138 -4.38 9.89 2.73
CA HIS A 138 -3.04 9.63 3.28
C HIS A 138 -3.17 8.98 4.65
N PHE A 139 -2.17 8.22 5.05
CA PHE A 139 -2.20 7.53 6.34
C PHE A 139 -1.80 8.45 7.50
N ARG A 140 -2.44 8.20 8.65
CA ARG A 140 -2.06 8.70 9.97
C ARG A 140 -1.88 7.52 10.91
N LEU A 141 -0.75 7.43 11.60
CA LEU A 141 -0.49 6.45 12.64
C LEU A 141 -0.38 7.17 13.99
N THR A 142 -1.18 6.73 14.95
CA THR A 142 -1.07 7.13 16.35
C THR A 142 -0.46 5.98 17.14
N VAL A 143 0.64 6.24 17.85
CA VAL A 143 1.34 5.29 18.73
C VAL A 143 1.10 5.72 20.16
N THR A 144 0.34 4.95 20.91
CA THR A 144 -0.03 5.25 22.29
C THR A 144 0.70 4.30 23.23
N PRO A 145 1.64 4.76 24.06
CA PRO A 145 2.26 3.94 25.10
C PRO A 145 1.27 3.63 26.22
N ALA A 146 1.53 2.57 27.00
CA ALA A 146 0.72 2.23 28.18
C ALA A 146 0.68 3.37 29.22
N SER A 147 1.72 4.21 29.26
CA SER A 147 1.77 5.42 30.08
C SER A 147 2.49 6.53 29.30
N GLY A 148 1.94 7.73 29.34
CA GLY A 148 2.47 8.90 28.64
C GLY A 148 1.59 9.37 27.47
N ALA A 149 2.02 10.38 26.77
CA ALA A 149 1.28 10.97 25.67
C ALA A 149 1.43 10.15 24.37
N PRO A 150 0.39 10.07 23.54
CA PRO A 150 0.49 9.46 22.22
C PRO A 150 1.38 10.29 21.28
N ALA A 151 2.10 9.60 20.41
CA ALA A 151 2.79 10.20 19.27
C ALA A 151 1.95 10.01 18.00
N VAL A 152 1.80 11.07 17.21
CA VAL A 152 1.04 11.08 15.95
C VAL A 152 1.99 11.35 14.79
N MET A 153 1.89 10.53 13.76
CA MET A 153 2.64 10.65 12.51
C MET A 153 1.70 10.70 11.32
N GLU A 154 1.85 11.70 10.45
CA GLU A 154 1.10 11.80 9.19
C GLU A 154 2.02 11.48 8.01
N PHE A 155 1.53 10.65 7.10
CA PHE A 155 2.27 10.15 5.95
C PHE A 155 1.81 10.87 4.67
N VAL A 156 2.05 12.17 4.67
CA VAL A 156 1.52 13.13 3.68
C VAL A 156 2.09 13.01 2.27
N GLU A 157 3.11 12.18 2.07
CA GLU A 157 3.73 11.91 0.75
C GLU A 157 3.29 10.56 0.15
N GLY A 158 2.19 9.96 0.65
CA GLY A 158 1.67 8.69 0.15
C GLY A 158 2.46 7.46 0.59
N GLN A 159 3.24 7.57 1.68
CA GLN A 159 3.99 6.44 2.24
C GLN A 159 3.03 5.37 2.76
N THR A 160 3.45 4.11 2.65
CA THR A 160 2.65 2.94 3.02
C THR A 160 3.31 2.08 4.08
N GLU A 161 4.34 2.58 4.73
CA GLU A 161 5.05 1.91 5.83
C GLU A 161 5.88 2.88 6.66
N VAL A 162 6.21 2.47 7.87
CA VAL A 162 7.15 3.17 8.75
C VAL A 162 7.97 2.18 9.56
N TRP A 163 9.21 2.55 9.88
CA TRP A 163 10.04 1.86 10.86
C TRP A 163 9.98 2.62 12.18
N LEU A 164 9.63 1.91 13.25
CA LEU A 164 9.51 2.45 14.59
C LEU A 164 10.61 1.92 15.50
N ALA A 165 11.14 2.76 16.36
CA ALA A 165 12.15 2.42 17.38
C ALA A 165 11.80 3.01 18.75
N PRO A 166 10.60 2.75 19.31
CA PRO A 166 10.24 3.24 20.64
C PRO A 166 10.99 2.45 21.72
N PRO A 167 11.09 2.95 22.95
CA PRO A 167 11.59 2.20 24.10
C PRO A 167 10.83 0.90 24.34
N ALA A 168 11.42 -0.04 25.08
CA ALA A 168 10.72 -1.26 25.49
C ALA A 168 9.45 -0.93 26.29
N GLY A 169 8.36 -1.63 25.99
CA GLY A 169 7.05 -1.36 26.60
C GLY A 169 5.87 -1.86 25.76
N SER A 170 4.67 -1.62 26.26
CA SER A 170 3.42 -1.95 25.57
C SER A 170 2.82 -0.74 24.89
N TYR A 171 2.37 -0.91 23.65
CA TYR A 171 1.83 0.16 22.81
C TYR A 171 0.54 -0.27 22.13
N THR A 172 -0.35 0.69 21.93
CA THR A 172 -1.48 0.57 21.02
C THR A 172 -1.20 1.42 19.79
N LEU A 173 -1.28 0.80 18.62
CA LEU A 173 -1.17 1.45 17.32
C LEU A 173 -2.59 1.66 16.76
N LYS A 174 -2.87 2.87 16.26
CA LYS A 174 -4.11 3.19 15.54
C LYS A 174 -3.75 3.77 14.19
N LEU A 175 -4.17 3.10 13.12
CA LEU A 175 -3.96 3.54 11.74
C LEU A 175 -5.27 4.03 11.14
N GLU A 176 -5.23 5.21 10.53
CA GLU A 176 -6.35 5.85 9.84
C GLU A 176 -5.93 6.22 8.41
N LEU A 177 -6.87 6.16 7.46
CA LEU A 177 -6.71 6.76 6.14
C LEU A 177 -7.58 8.00 6.10
N LEU A 178 -6.96 9.17 6.07
CA LEU A 178 -7.64 10.46 6.10
C LEU A 178 -7.90 10.96 4.69
N ASP A 179 -9.11 11.45 4.46
CA ASP A 179 -9.56 12.00 3.18
C ASP A 179 -8.73 13.25 2.79
N ASN A 180 -8.14 13.25 1.61
CA ASN A 180 -7.38 14.38 1.09
C ASN A 180 -8.28 15.56 0.66
N VAL A 181 -9.58 15.33 0.44
CA VAL A 181 -10.57 16.37 0.08
C VAL A 181 -11.17 16.98 1.34
N LYS A 182 -11.61 16.12 2.27
CA LYS A 182 -12.28 16.51 3.51
C LYS A 182 -11.32 16.35 4.68
N ALA A 183 -10.52 17.37 4.95
CA ALA A 183 -9.47 17.34 5.95
C ALA A 183 -9.92 16.75 7.29
N GLY A 184 -9.16 15.81 7.80
CA GLY A 184 -9.37 15.17 9.10
C GLY A 184 -10.49 14.13 9.15
N GLN A 185 -11.23 13.88 8.05
CA GLN A 185 -12.24 12.82 8.00
C GLN A 185 -11.61 11.49 7.59
N PRO A 186 -11.84 10.40 8.33
CA PRO A 186 -11.39 9.07 7.92
C PRO A 186 -12.27 8.54 6.78
N LEU A 187 -11.64 7.89 5.79
CA LEU A 187 -12.32 7.24 4.66
C LEU A 187 -12.92 5.86 5.03
N ALA A 188 -12.43 5.26 6.11
CA ALA A 188 -12.93 3.98 6.64
C ALA A 188 -12.67 3.90 8.15
N ALA A 189 -13.18 2.85 8.79
CA ALA A 189 -12.90 2.56 10.19
C ALA A 189 -11.38 2.39 10.41
N ALA A 190 -10.87 2.95 11.51
CA ALA A 190 -9.46 2.83 11.87
C ALA A 190 -9.09 1.37 12.18
N ALA A 191 -7.89 0.96 11.79
CA ALA A 191 -7.31 -0.29 12.27
C ALA A 191 -6.56 -0.06 13.59
N THR A 192 -6.66 -1.01 14.52
CA THR A 192 -5.93 -0.97 15.80
C THR A 192 -5.16 -2.26 16.02
N ALA A 193 -3.98 -2.16 16.62
CA ALA A 193 -3.17 -3.29 17.02
C ALA A 193 -2.46 -3.00 18.34
N SER A 194 -2.32 -4.01 19.19
CA SER A 194 -1.46 -3.94 20.37
C SER A 194 -0.11 -4.59 20.07
N VAL A 195 0.97 -3.98 20.50
CA VAL A 195 2.32 -4.49 20.30
C VAL A 195 3.14 -4.30 21.59
N ARG A 196 3.95 -5.30 21.91
CA ARG A 196 4.97 -5.25 22.98
C ARG A 196 6.34 -5.15 22.35
N VAL A 197 7.11 -4.16 22.76
CA VAL A 197 8.49 -3.91 22.32
C VAL A 197 9.44 -4.41 23.40
N GLU A 198 10.44 -5.24 22.99
CA GLU A 198 11.49 -5.81 23.86
C GLU A 198 12.89 -5.31 23.51
#